data_5bd129bbcbda613ca4eb51c3a7243789
#
_entry.id   5bd129bbcbda613ca4eb51c3a7243789
#
_cell.length_a   1.000
_cell.length_b   1.000
_cell.length_c   1.000
_cell.angle_alpha   90.00
_cell.angle_beta   90.00
_cell.angle_gamma   90.00
#
_symmetry.space_group_name_H-M   'P 1'
#
loop_
_entity.id
_entity.type
_entity.pdbx_description
1 polymer ?
#
loop_
_entity_poly.entity_id
_entity_poly.type
_entity_poly.pdbx_seq_one_letter_code
_entity_poly.pdbx_strand_id
1 'polypeptide(L)'
;MVTINPLDLFLWTFRRNEKDVVNLYTALSPVMQLATGGSMLNFGYWSKNHTDPISAQNNLCMIFANMAELSSAKQIVDVGSGLSAPSKLW
;
A
#
# COMPACT_ATOMS: atom_id res chain seq x y z
N MET A 1 -1.76 -6.08 -17.88
CA MET A 1 -1.89 -7.50 -17.50
C MET A 1 -0.78 -7.86 -16.51
N VAL A 2 -1.13 -8.51 -15.42
CA VAL A 2 -0.14 -8.96 -14.44
C VAL A 2 0.49 -10.24 -14.93
N THR A 3 1.80 -10.25 -15.04
CA THR A 3 2.58 -11.44 -15.42
C THR A 3 3.39 -11.90 -14.23
N ILE A 4 3.10 -13.09 -13.73
CA ILE A 4 3.85 -13.72 -12.64
C ILE A 4 4.65 -14.86 -13.24
N ASN A 5 5.98 -14.80 -13.06
CA ASN A 5 6.87 -15.85 -13.51
C ASN A 5 6.93 -16.95 -12.44
N PRO A 6 6.56 -18.22 -12.75
CA PRO A 6 6.63 -19.31 -11.77
C PRO A 6 8.04 -19.53 -11.21
N LEU A 7 9.07 -19.27 -12.01
CA LEU A 7 10.46 -19.37 -11.56
C LEU A 7 10.76 -18.36 -10.46
N ASP A 8 10.27 -17.13 -10.58
CA ASP A 8 10.44 -16.10 -9.55
C ASP A 8 9.77 -16.53 -8.23
N LEU A 9 8.57 -17.09 -8.29
CA LEU A 9 7.88 -17.61 -7.10
C LEU A 9 8.69 -18.70 -6.41
N PHE A 10 9.28 -19.62 -7.20
CA PHE A 10 10.14 -20.66 -6.68
C PHE A 10 11.39 -20.09 -6.02
N LEU A 11 12.03 -19.12 -6.65
CA LEU A 11 13.24 -18.47 -6.13
C LEU A 11 12.96 -17.66 -4.86
N TRP A 12 11.81 -17.05 -4.73
CA TRP A 12 11.43 -16.30 -3.52
C TRP A 12 11.36 -17.18 -2.27
N THR A 13 11.15 -18.47 -2.43
CA THR A 13 11.17 -19.44 -1.33
C THR A 13 12.58 -19.60 -0.75
N PHE A 14 13.61 -19.55 -1.59
CA PHE A 14 15.00 -19.83 -1.22
C PHE A 14 15.86 -18.57 -1.13
N ARG A 15 15.44 -17.51 -1.78
CA ARG A 15 16.21 -16.27 -1.90
C ARG A 15 15.31 -15.09 -1.56
N ARG A 16 15.77 -14.25 -0.63
CA ARG A 16 15.09 -13.01 -0.27
C ARG A 16 16.10 -11.89 -0.28
N ASN A 17 16.10 -11.10 -1.34
CA ASN A 17 16.95 -9.94 -1.48
C ASN A 17 16.13 -8.76 -1.97
N GLU A 18 16.78 -7.60 -2.11
CA GLU A 18 16.14 -6.35 -2.54
C GLU A 18 15.44 -6.50 -3.89
N LYS A 19 16.07 -7.19 -4.83
CA LYS A 19 15.51 -7.42 -6.16
C LYS A 19 14.20 -8.24 -6.09
N ASP A 20 14.14 -9.22 -5.21
CA ASP A 20 12.93 -10.03 -5.02
C ASP A 20 11.80 -9.19 -4.43
N VAL A 21 12.10 -8.27 -3.53
CA VAL A 21 11.11 -7.34 -2.98
C VAL A 21 10.55 -6.43 -4.08
N VAL A 22 11.41 -5.87 -4.93
CA VAL A 22 10.98 -5.05 -6.06
C VAL A 22 10.09 -5.85 -7.01
N ASN A 23 10.47 -7.07 -7.35
CA ASN A 23 9.69 -7.94 -8.23
C ASN A 23 8.33 -8.28 -7.61
N LEU A 24 8.28 -8.54 -6.30
CA LEU A 24 7.04 -8.81 -5.59
C LEU A 24 6.07 -7.63 -5.70
N TYR A 25 6.52 -6.42 -5.40
CA TYR A 25 5.68 -5.23 -5.47
C TYR A 25 5.27 -4.89 -6.90
N THR A 26 6.16 -5.10 -7.87
CA THR A 26 5.84 -4.88 -9.29
C THR A 26 4.71 -5.81 -9.76
N ALA A 27 4.72 -7.06 -9.30
CA ALA A 27 3.68 -8.03 -9.64
C ALA A 27 2.40 -7.81 -8.81
N LEU A 28 2.55 -7.47 -7.52
CA LEU A 28 1.43 -7.41 -6.58
C LEU A 28 0.63 -6.12 -6.67
N SER A 29 1.26 -4.98 -6.97
CA SER A 29 0.59 -3.68 -6.97
C SER A 29 -0.61 -3.61 -7.91
N PRO A 30 -0.54 -4.06 -9.17
CA PRO A 30 -1.72 -4.08 -10.05
C PRO A 30 -2.83 -4.98 -9.52
N VAL A 31 -2.48 -6.11 -8.89
CA VAL A 31 -3.46 -7.04 -8.30
C VAL A 31 -4.18 -6.37 -7.14
N MET A 32 -3.45 -5.69 -6.26
CA MET A 32 -4.04 -4.96 -5.13
C MET A 32 -4.96 -3.83 -5.59
N GLN A 33 -4.54 -3.07 -6.60
CA GLN A 33 -5.36 -2.01 -7.18
C GLN A 33 -6.67 -2.56 -7.76
N LEU A 34 -6.59 -3.69 -8.46
CA LEU A 34 -7.77 -4.33 -9.03
C LEU A 34 -8.69 -4.88 -7.94
N ALA A 35 -8.13 -5.51 -6.92
CA ALA A 35 -8.89 -6.12 -5.83
C ALA A 35 -9.58 -5.08 -4.95
N THR A 36 -8.93 -3.95 -4.66
CA THR A 36 -9.48 -2.91 -3.78
C THR A 36 -10.22 -1.81 -4.54
N GLY A 37 -9.98 -1.68 -5.83
CA GLY A 37 -10.52 -0.60 -6.65
C GLY A 37 -9.83 0.75 -6.42
N GLY A 38 -8.73 0.79 -5.66
CA GLY A 38 -8.00 2.00 -5.33
C GLY A 38 -6.51 1.87 -5.58
N SER A 39 -5.75 2.87 -5.16
CA SER A 39 -4.31 2.95 -5.40
C SER A 39 -3.47 2.82 -4.12
N MET A 40 -4.08 2.48 -3.00
CA MET A 40 -3.36 2.20 -1.76
C MET A 40 -3.01 0.72 -1.64
N LEU A 41 -1.85 0.44 -1.06
CA LEU A 41 -1.33 -0.92 -0.89
C LEU A 41 -1.46 -1.45 0.54
N ASN A 42 -2.04 -0.67 1.46
CA ASN A 42 -2.27 -1.11 2.83
C ASN A 42 -3.62 -1.86 2.95
N PHE A 43 -3.79 -2.57 4.06
CA PHE A 43 -5.03 -3.31 4.33
C PHE A 43 -6.12 -2.47 4.98
N GLY A 44 -5.80 -1.23 5.39
CA GLY A 44 -6.75 -0.33 6.01
C GLY A 44 -6.97 -0.59 7.50
N TYR A 45 -7.74 0.29 8.13
CA TYR A 45 -8.21 0.12 9.50
C TYR A 45 -9.73 0.01 9.48
N TRP A 46 -10.23 -1.19 9.72
CA TRP A 46 -11.64 -1.52 9.64
C TRP A 46 -12.36 -1.20 10.95
N SER A 47 -13.43 -0.45 10.83
CA SER A 47 -14.33 -0.17 11.94
C SER A 47 -15.76 -0.51 11.51
N LYS A 48 -16.73 -0.33 12.42
CA LYS A 48 -18.15 -0.62 12.13
C LYS A 48 -18.70 0.15 10.92
N ASN A 49 -18.13 1.32 10.63
CA ASN A 49 -18.59 2.20 9.56
C ASN A 49 -17.83 2.01 8.24
N HIS A 50 -16.83 1.14 8.22
CA HIS A 50 -15.99 0.92 7.05
C HIS A 50 -16.22 -0.50 6.52
N THR A 51 -16.97 -0.63 5.44
CA THR A 51 -17.40 -1.91 4.89
C THR A 51 -16.72 -2.27 3.58
N ASP A 52 -15.89 -1.38 3.03
CA ASP A 52 -15.15 -1.60 1.79
C ASP A 52 -13.67 -1.25 1.97
N PRO A 53 -12.79 -1.81 1.11
CA PRO A 53 -11.34 -1.60 1.25
C PRO A 53 -10.91 -0.14 1.14
N ILE A 54 -11.48 0.62 0.22
CA ILE A 54 -11.09 2.03 0.00
C ILE A 54 -11.41 2.86 1.24
N SER A 55 -12.60 2.69 1.79
CA SER A 55 -13.03 3.38 3.00
C SER A 55 -12.13 3.05 4.19
N ALA A 56 -11.78 1.77 4.37
CA ALA A 56 -10.89 1.33 5.44
C ALA A 56 -9.46 1.88 5.27
N GLN A 57 -8.96 1.90 4.05
CA GLN A 57 -7.63 2.46 3.74
C GLN A 57 -7.58 3.96 4.00
N ASN A 58 -8.60 4.70 3.57
CA ASN A 58 -8.70 6.14 3.86
C ASN A 58 -8.78 6.39 5.38
N ASN A 59 -9.52 5.56 6.09
CA ASN A 59 -9.63 5.66 7.55
C ASN A 59 -8.27 5.51 8.23
N LEU A 60 -7.48 4.52 7.82
CA LEU A 60 -6.12 4.34 8.36
C LEU A 60 -5.26 5.58 8.12
N CYS A 61 -5.31 6.14 6.91
CA CYS A 61 -4.56 7.34 6.57
C CYS A 61 -4.98 8.54 7.43
N MET A 62 -6.27 8.71 7.69
CA MET A 62 -6.78 9.81 8.51
C MET A 62 -6.43 9.64 9.98
N ILE A 63 -6.50 8.41 10.52
CA ILE A 63 -6.05 8.12 11.88
C ILE A 63 -4.57 8.48 12.02
N PHE A 64 -3.75 8.06 11.08
CA PHE A 64 -2.33 8.37 11.07
C PHE A 64 -2.08 9.87 11.00
N ALA A 65 -2.78 10.58 10.12
CA ALA A 65 -2.67 12.02 9.98
C ALA A 65 -3.01 12.76 11.27
N ASN A 66 -4.05 12.33 11.96
CA ASN A 66 -4.46 12.91 13.24
C ASN A 66 -3.44 12.64 14.35
N MET A 67 -2.92 11.42 14.44
CA MET A 67 -1.92 11.06 15.43
C MET A 67 -0.60 11.80 15.22
N ALA A 68 -0.21 12.02 13.97
CA ALA A 68 1.02 12.71 13.61
C ALA A 68 0.84 14.24 13.49
N GLU A 69 -0.37 14.76 13.68
CA GLU A 69 -0.68 16.19 13.58
C GLU A 69 -0.27 16.79 12.23
N LEU A 70 -0.57 16.07 11.14
CA LEU A 70 -0.14 16.46 9.79
C LEU A 70 -0.75 17.78 9.33
N SER A 71 -1.93 18.15 9.84
CA SER A 71 -2.58 19.42 9.49
C SER A 71 -1.76 20.66 9.86
N SER A 72 -0.88 20.55 10.85
CA SER A 72 0.02 21.62 11.28
C SER A 72 1.45 21.47 10.74
N ALA A 73 1.73 20.40 10.01
CA ALA A 73 3.06 20.15 9.47
C ALA A 73 3.35 21.04 8.25
N LYS A 74 4.57 21.58 8.19
CA LYS A 74 5.03 22.38 7.05
C LYS A 74 5.75 21.53 6.01
N GLN A 75 6.38 20.45 6.45
CA GLN A 75 7.09 19.51 5.60
C GLN A 75 6.85 18.09 6.08
N ILE A 76 6.70 17.17 5.15
CA ILE A 76 6.46 15.76 5.43
C ILE A 76 7.41 14.94 4.57
N VAL A 77 8.05 13.94 5.18
CA VAL A 77 8.81 12.91 4.46
C VAL A 77 8.05 11.60 4.61
N ASP A 78 7.65 11.03 3.49
CA ASP A 78 6.89 9.79 3.44
C ASP A 78 7.83 8.64 3.02
N VAL A 79 8.31 7.87 3.99
CA VAL A 79 9.19 6.73 3.76
C VAL A 79 8.34 5.51 3.41
N GLY A 80 8.70 4.83 2.30
CA GLY A 80 7.93 3.69 1.84
C GLY A 80 6.56 4.09 1.29
N SER A 81 6.51 5.18 0.53
CA SER A 81 5.26 5.80 0.06
C SER A 81 4.44 4.93 -0.90
N GLY A 82 5.03 3.89 -1.47
CA GLY A 82 4.35 3.06 -2.47
C GLY A 82 3.91 3.87 -3.67
N LEU A 83 2.60 3.87 -3.95
CA LEU A 83 2.00 4.65 -5.04
C LEU A 83 1.70 6.10 -4.65
N SER A 84 2.09 6.53 -3.47
CA SER A 84 1.90 7.87 -2.92
C SER A 84 0.43 8.28 -2.73
N ALA A 85 -0.50 7.35 -2.73
CA ALA A 85 -1.91 7.65 -2.52
C ALA A 85 -2.20 8.26 -1.14
N PRO A 86 -1.62 7.77 -0.01
CA PRO A 86 -1.78 8.42 1.29
C PRO A 86 -1.27 9.86 1.31
N SER A 87 -0.13 10.11 0.69
CA SER A 87 0.45 11.46 0.63
C SER A 87 -0.47 12.45 -0.09
N LYS A 88 -1.21 12.00 -1.08
CA LYS A 88 -2.18 12.83 -1.81
C LYS A 88 -3.43 13.11 -0.98
N LEU A 89 -3.77 12.22 -0.06
CA LEU A 89 -4.90 12.39 0.85
C LEU A 89 -4.58 13.37 1.97
N TRP A 90 -3.35 13.38 2.42
CA TRP A 90 -2.87 14.30 3.47
C TRP A 90 -2.60 15.72 2.88
#